data_99ac43097d33819cc9bc11afeb70427e
#
_entry.id   99ac43097d33819cc9bc11afeb70427e
#
_cell.length_a   1.000
_cell.length_b   1.000
_cell.length_c   1.000
_cell.angle_alpha   90.00
_cell.angle_beta   90.00
_cell.angle_gamma   90.00
#
_symmetry.space_group_name_H-M   'P 1'
#
loop_
_entity.id
_entity.type
_entity.pdbx_description
1 polymer ?
#
loop_
_entity_poly.entity_id
_entity_poly.type
_entity_poly.pdbx_seq_one_letter_code
_entity_poly.pdbx_strand_id
1 'polypeptide(L)'
;MAKISLTKLNLEKNTEINKITINGNEIEVLSYLPLSEKISMINIVVQESIEGRMVNPMLVDSLFHTYLVMAYTNISFTTTQKEKMLETYDLMERNGLISEIAPLNISIQVAFGEYL
;
A
#
# COMPACT_ATOMS: atom_id res chain seq x y z
N MET A 1 5.16 -20.36 -32.36
CA MET A 1 4.33 -19.17 -32.12
C MET A 1 5.15 -17.92 -32.41
N ALA A 2 4.65 -17.05 -33.24
CA ALA A 2 5.32 -15.81 -33.57
C ALA A 2 5.28 -14.88 -32.35
N LYS A 3 6.41 -14.23 -32.07
CA LYS A 3 6.51 -13.28 -30.95
C LYS A 3 6.17 -11.87 -31.41
N ILE A 4 5.53 -11.12 -30.56
CA ILE A 4 5.25 -9.71 -30.77
C ILE A 4 6.21 -8.90 -29.90
N SER A 5 6.84 -7.88 -30.48
CA SER A 5 7.72 -6.98 -29.74
C SER A 5 6.93 -6.22 -28.68
N LEU A 6 7.47 -6.12 -27.46
CA LEU A 6 6.85 -5.36 -26.38
C LEU A 6 6.60 -3.90 -26.79
N THR A 7 7.54 -3.32 -27.56
CA THR A 7 7.41 -1.94 -28.03
C THR A 7 6.19 -1.73 -28.93
N LYS A 8 5.82 -2.75 -29.72
CA LYS A 8 4.65 -2.67 -30.62
C LYS A 8 3.32 -2.59 -29.88
N LEU A 9 3.28 -3.00 -28.62
CA LEU A 9 2.08 -2.95 -27.80
C LEU A 9 1.72 -1.53 -27.33
N ASN A 10 2.66 -0.58 -27.48
CA ASN A 10 2.46 0.81 -27.07
C ASN A 10 1.92 0.95 -25.64
N LEU A 11 2.51 0.19 -24.73
CA LEU A 11 2.10 0.22 -23.32
C LEU A 11 2.50 1.55 -22.69
N GLU A 12 1.58 2.12 -21.93
CA GLU A 12 1.80 3.37 -21.24
C GLU A 12 1.87 3.16 -19.73
N LYS A 13 2.54 4.08 -19.04
CA LYS A 13 2.57 4.07 -17.58
C LYS A 13 1.19 4.42 -17.05
N ASN A 14 0.69 3.61 -16.11
CA ASN A 14 -0.57 3.91 -15.43
C ASN A 14 -0.33 5.06 -14.43
N THR A 15 -0.93 6.21 -14.73
CA THR A 15 -0.88 7.39 -13.85
C THR A 15 -2.27 7.75 -13.33
N GLU A 16 -3.22 6.83 -13.43
CA GLU A 16 -4.58 7.05 -12.99
C GLU A 16 -4.65 7.32 -11.49
N ILE A 17 -5.42 8.33 -11.11
CA ILE A 17 -5.65 8.71 -9.73
C ILE A 17 -7.14 8.57 -9.46
N ASN A 18 -7.48 7.77 -8.46
CA ASN A 18 -8.85 7.65 -7.96
C ASN A 18 -9.06 8.69 -6.86
N LYS A 19 -10.26 9.24 -6.79
CA LYS A 19 -10.61 10.21 -5.76
C LYS A 19 -11.74 9.64 -4.91
N ILE A 20 -11.56 9.71 -3.60
CA ILE A 20 -12.57 9.31 -2.63
C ILE A 20 -12.79 10.46 -1.65
N THR A 21 -13.94 10.45 -0.97
CA THR A 21 -14.25 11.46 0.04
C THR A 21 -14.39 10.82 1.40
N ILE A 22 -13.61 11.30 2.37
CA ILE A 22 -13.65 10.83 3.76
C ILE A 22 -13.93 12.03 4.65
N ASN A 23 -15.04 12.00 5.36
CA ASN A 23 -15.46 13.07 6.29
C ASN A 23 -15.38 14.46 5.64
N GLY A 24 -15.84 14.58 4.38
CA GLY A 24 -15.86 15.84 3.64
C GLY A 24 -14.53 16.22 3.01
N ASN A 25 -13.48 15.44 3.19
CA ASN A 25 -12.17 15.68 2.59
C ASN A 25 -11.95 14.80 1.36
N GLU A 26 -11.49 15.40 0.27
CA GLU A 26 -11.15 14.65 -0.94
C GLU A 26 -9.77 14.05 -0.79
N ILE A 27 -9.67 12.74 -0.97
CA ILE A 27 -8.42 11.97 -0.90
C ILE A 27 -8.09 11.45 -2.29
N GLU A 28 -6.86 11.64 -2.72
CA GLU A 28 -6.36 11.10 -3.98
C GLU A 28 -5.66 9.76 -3.70
N VAL A 29 -6.01 8.73 -4.48
CA VAL A 29 -5.46 7.38 -4.34
C VAL A 29 -4.86 6.97 -5.68
N LEU A 30 -3.56 6.68 -5.68
CA LEU A 30 -2.88 6.17 -6.87
C LEU A 30 -3.37 4.76 -7.19
N SER A 31 -3.61 4.48 -8.48
CA SER A 31 -3.97 3.12 -8.90
C SER A 31 -2.76 2.23 -9.13
N TYR A 32 -1.56 2.80 -9.22
CA TYR A 32 -0.33 2.03 -9.44
C TYR A 32 0.88 2.73 -8.81
N LEU A 33 1.78 1.93 -8.25
CA LEU A 33 3.06 2.37 -7.72
C LEU A 33 4.19 1.69 -8.51
N PRO A 34 5.30 2.38 -8.84
CA PRO A 34 6.44 1.72 -9.50
C PRO A 34 6.94 0.50 -8.73
N LEU A 35 7.39 -0.52 -9.46
CA LEU A 35 7.81 -1.79 -8.87
C LEU A 35 8.89 -1.61 -7.79
N SER A 36 9.86 -0.73 -8.02
CA SER A 36 10.93 -0.44 -7.05
C SER A 36 10.37 0.06 -5.72
N GLU A 37 9.35 0.89 -5.76
CA GLU A 37 8.69 1.40 -4.55
C GLU A 37 7.85 0.33 -3.86
N LYS A 38 7.17 -0.54 -4.64
CA LYS A 38 6.45 -1.69 -4.08
C LYS A 38 7.39 -2.62 -3.32
N ILE A 39 8.54 -2.95 -3.93
CA ILE A 39 9.54 -3.82 -3.31
C ILE A 39 10.08 -3.21 -2.02
N SER A 40 10.40 -1.92 -2.05
CA SER A 40 10.89 -1.21 -0.86
C SER A 40 9.86 -1.24 0.27
N MET A 41 8.59 -1.00 -0.05
CA MET A 41 7.51 -1.02 0.93
C MET A 41 7.35 -2.40 1.56
N ILE A 42 7.34 -3.45 0.73
CA ILE A 42 7.20 -4.83 1.20
C ILE A 42 8.37 -5.21 2.12
N ASN A 43 9.60 -4.85 1.73
CA ASN A 43 10.79 -5.13 2.52
C ASN A 43 10.74 -4.44 3.89
N ILE A 44 10.32 -3.19 3.94
CA ILE A 44 10.18 -2.45 5.19
C ILE A 44 9.16 -3.12 6.10
N VAL A 45 8.00 -3.50 5.55
CA VAL A 45 6.95 -4.17 6.33
C VAL A 45 7.45 -5.48 6.91
N VAL A 46 8.12 -6.32 6.10
CA VAL A 46 8.66 -7.59 6.56
C VAL A 46 9.70 -7.37 7.66
N GLN A 47 10.63 -6.44 7.46
CA GLN A 47 11.68 -6.13 8.44
C GLN A 47 11.10 -5.68 9.79
N GLU A 48 10.13 -4.78 9.75
CA GLU A 48 9.51 -4.25 10.97
C GLU A 48 8.57 -5.24 11.65
N SER A 49 8.18 -6.32 10.96
CA SER A 49 7.27 -7.34 11.49
C SER A 49 8.00 -8.49 12.17
N ILE A 50 9.34 -8.50 12.15
CA ILE A 50 10.14 -9.57 12.75
C ILE A 50 10.19 -9.38 14.27
N GLU A 51 9.80 -10.43 15.00
CA GLU A 51 9.94 -10.54 16.44
C GLU A 51 10.80 -11.77 16.74
N GLY A 52 12.02 -11.55 17.24
CA GLY A 52 12.97 -12.64 17.44
C GLY A 52 13.35 -13.26 16.10
N ARG A 53 13.02 -14.55 15.90
CA ARG A 53 13.31 -15.28 14.67
C ARG A 53 12.07 -15.51 13.79
N MET A 54 10.93 -14.95 14.19
CA MET A 54 9.67 -15.18 13.50
C MET A 54 9.03 -13.87 13.07
N VAL A 55 8.31 -13.94 11.96
CA VAL A 55 7.47 -12.83 11.50
C VAL A 55 6.13 -12.90 12.23
N ASN A 56 5.72 -11.79 12.84
CA ASN A 56 4.42 -11.69 13.49
C ASN A 56 3.35 -11.33 12.45
N PRO A 57 2.39 -12.24 12.14
CA PRO A 57 1.39 -12.00 11.10
C PRO A 57 0.50 -10.78 11.35
N MET A 58 0.21 -10.46 12.61
CA MET A 58 -0.63 -9.31 12.94
C MET A 58 0.10 -8.00 12.68
N LEU A 59 1.42 -7.95 12.96
CA LEU A 59 2.23 -6.80 12.61
C LEU A 59 2.35 -6.64 11.11
N VAL A 60 2.52 -7.74 10.37
CA VAL A 60 2.57 -7.72 8.90
C VAL A 60 1.33 -7.06 8.33
N ASP A 61 0.15 -7.52 8.74
CA ASP A 61 -1.12 -7.00 8.23
C ASP A 61 -1.30 -5.52 8.55
N SER A 62 -1.08 -5.15 9.81
CA SER A 62 -1.26 -3.77 10.27
C SER A 62 -0.29 -2.80 9.62
N LEU A 63 0.99 -3.16 9.55
CA LEU A 63 2.02 -2.33 8.95
C LEU A 63 1.85 -2.23 7.43
N PHE A 64 1.51 -3.34 6.77
CA PHE A 64 1.26 -3.34 5.34
C PHE A 64 0.19 -2.34 4.95
N HIS A 65 -0.96 -2.38 5.62
CA HIS A 65 -2.06 -1.47 5.32
C HIS A 65 -1.73 -0.01 5.64
N THR A 66 -1.00 0.23 6.73
CA THR A 66 -0.57 1.59 7.08
C THR A 66 0.39 2.16 6.04
N TYR A 67 1.40 1.39 5.63
CA TYR A 67 2.32 1.81 4.58
C TYR A 67 1.63 1.95 3.21
N LEU A 68 0.63 1.12 2.94
CA LEU A 68 -0.17 1.23 1.72
C LEU A 68 -0.87 2.60 1.66
N VAL A 69 -1.49 3.02 2.74
CA VAL A 69 -2.12 4.35 2.81
C VAL A 69 -1.08 5.45 2.61
N MET A 70 0.09 5.34 3.25
CA MET A 70 1.15 6.34 3.10
C MET A 70 1.69 6.44 1.67
N ALA A 71 1.84 5.30 0.98
CA ALA A 71 2.46 5.26 -0.34
C ALA A 71 1.49 5.58 -1.48
N TYR A 72 0.22 5.19 -1.36
CA TYR A 72 -0.75 5.30 -2.45
C TYR A 72 -1.69 6.50 -2.34
N THR A 73 -1.64 7.26 -1.25
CA THR A 73 -2.54 8.40 -1.04
C THR A 73 -1.76 9.69 -0.80
N ASN A 74 -2.49 10.81 -0.87
CA ASN A 74 -1.96 12.13 -0.51
C ASN A 74 -2.18 12.48 0.97
N ILE A 75 -2.50 11.48 1.80
CA ILE A 75 -2.63 11.67 3.25
C ILE A 75 -1.24 11.80 3.86
N SER A 76 -1.01 12.87 4.62
CA SER A 76 0.23 13.05 5.37
C SER A 76 0.06 12.57 6.82
N PHE A 77 1.13 12.03 7.36
CA PHE A 77 1.17 11.51 8.73
C PHE A 77 2.11 12.36 9.57
N THR A 78 1.72 12.66 10.81
CA THR A 78 2.59 13.35 11.74
C THR A 78 3.71 12.43 12.22
N THR A 79 4.77 13.00 12.80
CA THR A 79 5.86 12.20 13.37
C THR A 79 5.34 11.23 14.44
N THR A 80 4.44 11.71 15.32
CA THR A 80 3.84 10.86 16.35
C THR A 80 3.06 9.70 15.75
N GLN A 81 2.30 9.94 14.68
CA GLN A 81 1.55 8.87 13.99
C GLN A 81 2.48 7.83 13.38
N LYS A 82 3.62 8.25 12.82
CA LYS A 82 4.63 7.34 12.27
C LYS A 82 5.34 6.53 13.35
N GLU A 83 5.53 7.08 14.52
CA GLU A 83 6.14 6.40 15.66
C GLU A 83 5.18 5.38 16.29
N LYS A 84 3.87 5.63 16.20
CA LYS A 84 2.82 4.79 16.78
C LYS A 84 1.99 4.14 15.69
N MET A 85 2.62 3.35 14.83
CA MET A 85 2.00 2.76 13.65
C MET A 85 0.78 1.90 13.96
N LEU A 86 0.82 1.11 15.03
CA LEU A 86 -0.30 0.23 15.39
C LEU A 86 -1.53 1.03 15.83
N GLU A 87 -1.32 2.10 16.60
CA GLU A 87 -2.42 2.98 17.00
C GLU A 87 -2.98 3.73 15.80
N THR A 88 -2.12 4.14 14.88
CA THR A 88 -2.51 4.81 13.63
C THR A 88 -3.32 3.87 12.75
N TYR A 89 -2.89 2.62 12.60
CA TYR A 89 -3.64 1.60 11.89
C TYR A 89 -5.03 1.39 12.50
N ASP A 90 -5.10 1.23 13.82
CA ASP A 90 -6.37 1.01 14.51
C ASP A 90 -7.34 2.17 14.29
N LEU A 91 -6.85 3.40 14.34
CA LEU A 91 -7.66 4.59 14.07
C LEU A 91 -8.21 4.58 12.64
N MET A 92 -7.38 4.27 11.66
CA MET A 92 -7.81 4.22 10.26
C MET A 92 -8.81 3.09 10.01
N GLU A 93 -8.56 1.92 10.57
CA GLU A 93 -9.45 0.77 10.41
C GLU A 93 -10.83 1.02 11.01
N ARG A 94 -10.88 1.55 12.22
CA ARG A 94 -12.15 1.84 12.91
C ARG A 94 -13.01 2.85 12.17
N ASN A 95 -12.40 3.74 11.40
CA ASN A 95 -13.11 4.75 10.62
C ASN A 95 -13.37 4.32 9.18
N GLY A 96 -13.06 3.08 8.82
CA GLY A 96 -13.32 2.53 7.49
C GLY A 96 -12.37 3.00 6.40
N LEU A 97 -11.30 3.71 6.73
CA LEU A 97 -10.36 4.23 5.75
C LEU A 97 -9.62 3.12 5.00
N ILE A 98 -9.20 2.08 5.71
CA ILE A 98 -8.53 0.92 5.10
C ILE A 98 -9.46 0.23 4.11
N SER A 99 -10.73 0.03 4.47
CA SER A 99 -11.71 -0.61 3.61
C SER A 99 -11.99 0.18 2.32
N GLU A 100 -11.86 1.49 2.35
CA GLU A 100 -12.05 2.36 1.18
C GLU A 100 -10.85 2.35 0.24
N ILE A 101 -9.64 2.30 0.78
CA ILE A 101 -8.40 2.46 0.02
C ILE A 101 -7.85 1.12 -0.49
N ALA A 102 -7.81 0.09 0.35
CA ALA A 102 -7.17 -1.18 0.03
C ALA A 102 -7.69 -1.85 -1.25
N PRO A 103 -9.01 -1.91 -1.53
CA PRO A 103 -9.51 -2.54 -2.74
C PRO A 103 -9.04 -1.89 -4.05
N LEU A 104 -8.60 -0.64 -4.00
CA LEU A 104 -8.11 0.09 -5.18
C LEU A 104 -6.69 -0.32 -5.58
N ASN A 105 -6.02 -1.16 -4.78
CA ASN A 105 -4.61 -1.51 -4.93
C ASN A 105 -4.37 -3.03 -4.92
N ILE A 106 -5.21 -3.77 -5.64
CA ILE A 106 -5.18 -5.24 -5.68
C ILE A 106 -3.80 -5.78 -6.09
N SER A 107 -3.14 -5.14 -7.05
CA SER A 107 -1.85 -5.61 -7.57
C SER A 107 -0.75 -5.66 -6.49
N ILE A 108 -0.72 -4.68 -5.59
CA ILE A 108 0.25 -4.68 -4.50
C ILE A 108 -0.09 -5.73 -3.44
N GLN A 109 -1.37 -5.97 -3.19
CA GLN A 109 -1.81 -7.00 -2.25
C GLN A 109 -1.42 -8.40 -2.74
N VAL A 110 -1.56 -8.67 -4.03
CA VAL A 110 -1.13 -9.94 -4.63
C VAL A 110 0.38 -10.10 -4.52
N ALA A 111 1.15 -9.08 -4.89
CA ALA A 111 2.61 -9.11 -4.80
C ALA A 111 3.08 -9.31 -3.35
N PHE A 112 2.43 -8.64 -2.38
CA PHE A 112 2.75 -8.80 -0.96
C PHE A 112 2.49 -10.23 -0.49
N GLY A 113 1.36 -10.84 -0.90
CA GLY A 113 1.04 -12.22 -0.57
C GLY A 113 2.07 -13.23 -1.07
N GLU A 114 2.68 -12.98 -2.23
CA GLU A 114 3.72 -13.83 -2.80
C GLU A 114 5.04 -13.76 -2.02
N TYR A 115 5.30 -12.67 -1.31
CA TYR A 115 6.52 -12.51 -0.49
C TYR A 115 6.43 -13.21 0.86
N LEU A 116 5.24 -13.51 1.30
CA LEU A 116 4.98 -14.15 2.58
C LEU A 116 4.69 -15.64 2.42
#